data_6da6ad4b67ec006dd8c4d741712e7b8e
#
_entry.id   6da6ad4b67ec006dd8c4d741712e7b8e
#
_cell.length_a   1.000
_cell.length_b   1.000
_cell.length_c   1.000
_cell.angle_alpha   90.00
_cell.angle_beta   90.00
_cell.angle_gamma   90.00
#
_symmetry.space_group_name_H-M   'P 1'
#
loop_
_entity.id
_entity.type
_entity.pdbx_description
1 polymer ?
#
loop_
_entity_poly.entity_id
_entity_poly.type
_entity_poly.pdbx_seq_one_letter_code
_entity_poly.pdbx_strand_id
1 'polypeptide(L)'
;MNSISWIFSLIIPMILHMLLSDAAVILVGQSGDATLCTTLAAVLTIPVAVCMFYWDKKRGITTGNDGQNVSGYRINRNDRAESEKFQGELNRNNRQIFFGILCFMAGGILNMAWSGILNLIQIGEIFSNSTQEALLASEMALQIVGLGILVPIGEELIFRGLIYNRMKQMLSVKMSIFFSSLLFALYHGNPIQMIFSFPMALALTAVYEHGKLFLFPVLFHMGANLTAVFANFFS
;
A
#
# COMPACT_ATOMS: atom_id res chain seq x y z
N MET A 1 10.35 3.88 24.83
CA MET A 1 9.25 4.78 24.43
C MET A 1 8.06 4.46 25.33
N ASN A 2 7.44 5.44 25.98
CA ASN A 2 6.29 5.18 26.85
C ASN A 2 5.09 4.74 26.01
N SER A 3 4.22 3.89 26.56
CA SER A 3 3.04 3.34 25.84
C SER A 3 2.18 4.41 25.18
N ILE A 4 2.01 5.56 25.82
CA ILE A 4 1.27 6.71 25.30
C ILE A 4 1.95 7.29 24.05
N SER A 5 3.26 7.53 24.09
CA SER A 5 3.99 8.10 22.94
C SER A 5 4.03 7.11 21.76
N TRP A 6 3.95 5.81 22.02
CA TRP A 6 3.85 4.79 20.98
C TRP A 6 2.49 4.84 20.26
N ILE A 7 1.37 4.91 21.03
CA ILE A 7 0.02 5.04 20.45
C ILE A 7 -0.06 6.29 19.57
N PHE A 8 0.42 7.43 20.05
CA PHE A 8 0.47 8.65 19.24
C PHE A 8 1.28 8.46 17.97
N SER A 9 2.42 7.79 18.04
CA SER A 9 3.24 7.52 16.85
C SER A 9 2.53 6.68 15.78
N LEU A 10 1.60 5.79 16.17
CA LEU A 10 0.79 5.01 15.23
C LEU A 10 -0.27 5.85 14.54
N ILE A 11 -0.90 6.75 15.30
CA ILE A 11 -2.07 7.51 14.82
C ILE A 11 -1.65 8.71 13.98
N ILE A 12 -0.51 9.33 14.26
CA ILE A 12 -0.02 10.53 13.53
C ILE A 12 -0.02 10.37 12.00
N PRO A 13 0.51 9.27 11.39
CA PRO A 13 0.49 9.13 9.94
C PRO A 13 -0.92 9.13 9.35
N MET A 14 -1.87 8.50 10.05
CA MET A 14 -3.26 8.41 9.63
C MET A 14 -3.95 9.78 9.76
N ILE A 15 -3.79 10.47 10.89
CA ILE A 15 -4.34 11.82 11.08
C ILE A 15 -3.79 12.79 10.03
N LEU A 16 -2.48 12.74 9.78
CA LEU A 16 -1.85 13.59 8.79
C LEU A 16 -2.41 13.34 7.39
N HIS A 17 -2.60 12.08 7.02
CA HIS A 17 -3.23 11.73 5.75
C HIS A 17 -4.67 12.24 5.66
N MET A 18 -5.47 12.10 6.72
CA MET A 18 -6.84 12.65 6.78
C MET A 18 -6.84 14.17 6.60
N LEU A 19 -5.96 14.90 7.30
CA LEU A 19 -5.83 16.35 7.16
C LEU A 19 -5.41 16.77 5.73
N LEU A 20 -4.54 16.00 5.08
CA LEU A 20 -4.13 16.26 3.69
C LEU A 20 -5.27 15.93 2.71
N SER A 21 -6.12 14.94 3.03
CA SER A 21 -7.32 14.63 2.26
C SER A 21 -8.35 15.76 2.37
N ASP A 22 -8.58 16.28 3.59
CA ASP A 22 -9.46 17.44 3.79
C ASP A 22 -8.91 18.68 3.06
N ALA A 23 -7.59 18.91 3.10
CA ALA A 23 -6.96 19.99 2.35
C ALA A 23 -7.14 19.84 0.83
N ALA A 24 -7.05 18.60 0.29
CA ALA A 24 -7.31 18.34 -1.12
C ALA A 24 -8.76 18.65 -1.51
N VAL A 25 -9.74 18.30 -0.67
CA VAL A 25 -11.15 18.63 -0.89
C VAL A 25 -11.35 20.15 -0.90
N ILE A 26 -10.71 20.88 0.03
CA ILE A 26 -10.79 22.35 0.06
C ILE A 26 -10.18 22.97 -1.21
N LEU A 27 -9.04 22.45 -1.69
CA LEU A 27 -8.36 22.94 -2.89
C LEU A 27 -9.14 22.70 -4.17
N VAL A 28 -9.80 21.55 -4.31
CA VAL A 28 -10.59 21.18 -5.49
C VAL A 28 -11.99 21.82 -5.43
N GLY A 29 -12.48 22.09 -4.23
CA GLY A 29 -13.83 22.60 -3.96
C GLY A 29 -14.85 21.48 -3.73
N GLN A 30 -15.93 21.79 -3.01
CA GLN A 30 -16.96 20.80 -2.60
C GLN A 30 -17.75 20.16 -3.76
N SER A 31 -17.76 20.80 -4.94
CA SER A 31 -18.36 20.25 -6.17
C SER A 31 -17.34 19.51 -7.05
N GLY A 32 -16.12 19.30 -6.53
CA GLY A 32 -15.03 18.70 -7.28
C GLY A 32 -15.17 17.20 -7.44
N ASP A 33 -14.47 16.69 -8.44
CA ASP A 33 -14.35 15.28 -8.75
C ASP A 33 -13.69 14.52 -7.57
N ALA A 34 -14.36 13.48 -7.06
CA ALA A 34 -13.90 12.69 -5.93
C ALA A 34 -12.53 12.01 -6.20
N THR A 35 -12.32 11.57 -7.43
CA THR A 35 -11.05 10.95 -7.86
C THR A 35 -9.93 11.97 -7.89
N LEU A 36 -10.20 13.19 -8.35
CA LEU A 36 -9.23 14.28 -8.33
C LEU A 36 -8.84 14.64 -6.89
N CYS A 37 -9.82 14.74 -5.98
CA CYS A 37 -9.57 15.00 -4.56
C CYS A 37 -8.67 13.91 -3.95
N THR A 38 -9.01 12.64 -4.19
CA THR A 38 -8.26 11.49 -3.66
C THR A 38 -6.86 11.40 -4.27
N THR A 39 -6.73 11.68 -5.57
CA THR A 39 -5.45 11.74 -6.27
C THR A 39 -4.56 12.84 -5.69
N LEU A 40 -5.10 14.03 -5.50
CA LEU A 40 -4.37 15.16 -4.91
C LEU A 40 -3.96 14.86 -3.47
N ALA A 41 -4.84 14.24 -2.69
CA ALA A 41 -4.52 13.77 -1.33
C ALA A 41 -3.32 12.81 -1.34
N ALA A 42 -3.29 11.85 -2.27
CA ALA A 42 -2.16 10.94 -2.44
C ALA A 42 -0.86 11.67 -2.81
N VAL A 43 -0.91 12.62 -3.76
CA VAL A 43 0.23 13.44 -4.16
C VAL A 43 0.80 14.24 -2.98
N LEU A 44 -0.04 14.82 -2.14
CA LEU A 44 0.37 15.55 -0.94
C LEU A 44 0.92 14.62 0.14
N THR A 45 0.34 13.45 0.28
CA THR A 45 0.69 12.47 1.33
C THR A 45 2.03 11.78 1.05
N ILE A 46 2.30 11.38 -0.20
CA ILE A 46 3.50 10.61 -0.56
C ILE A 46 4.80 11.25 -0.06
N PRO A 47 5.13 12.52 -0.34
CA PRO A 47 6.39 13.12 0.11
C PRO A 47 6.50 13.17 1.64
N VAL A 48 5.40 13.46 2.33
CA VAL A 48 5.35 13.50 3.79
C VAL A 48 5.58 12.10 4.38
N ALA A 49 4.90 11.09 3.85
CA ALA A 49 5.05 9.70 4.27
C ALA A 49 6.47 9.17 4.00
N VAL A 50 7.07 9.54 2.87
CA VAL A 50 8.48 9.21 2.54
C VAL A 50 9.44 9.83 3.54
N CYS A 51 9.25 11.10 3.92
CA CYS A 51 10.06 11.76 4.94
C CYS A 51 9.94 11.05 6.30
N MET A 52 8.71 10.69 6.72
CA MET A 52 8.47 9.96 7.96
C MET A 52 9.08 8.55 7.91
N PHE A 53 8.94 7.84 6.79
CA PHE A 53 9.54 6.52 6.58
C PHE A 53 11.07 6.56 6.66
N TYR A 54 11.69 7.57 6.03
CA TYR A 54 13.13 7.78 6.11
C TYR A 54 13.60 8.08 7.54
N TRP A 55 12.81 8.86 8.28
CA TRP A 55 13.06 9.13 9.69
C TRP A 55 12.99 7.86 10.55
N ASP A 56 11.97 7.04 10.35
CA ASP A 56 11.82 5.76 11.02
C ASP A 56 12.96 4.79 10.67
N LYS A 57 13.40 4.77 9.42
CA LYS A 57 14.58 4.00 8.97
C LYS A 57 15.84 4.42 9.73
N LYS A 58 16.08 5.72 9.89
CA LYS A 58 17.21 6.23 10.70
C LYS A 58 17.15 5.80 12.17
N ARG A 59 15.95 5.58 12.72
CA ARG A 59 15.72 5.12 14.09
C ARG A 59 15.73 3.59 14.24
N GLY A 60 15.93 2.85 13.15
CA GLY A 60 15.93 1.39 13.17
C GLY A 60 14.53 0.77 13.34
N ILE A 61 13.46 1.53 13.09
CA ILE A 61 12.08 1.06 13.23
C ILE A 61 11.66 0.23 12.01
N THR A 62 12.13 0.59 10.82
CA THR A 62 11.83 -0.16 9.60
C THR A 62 12.83 -1.29 9.40
N THR A 63 12.36 -2.52 9.43
CA THR A 63 13.16 -3.73 9.15
C THR A 63 13.06 -4.16 7.69
N GLY A 64 13.11 -3.21 6.76
CA GLY A 64 13.33 -3.54 5.35
C GLY A 64 14.79 -3.93 5.14
N ASN A 65 15.05 -5.07 4.54
CA ASN A 65 16.38 -5.55 4.15
C ASN A 65 17.02 -4.70 3.03
N ASP A 66 16.59 -3.46 2.87
CA ASP A 66 17.06 -2.55 1.82
C ASP A 66 18.48 -2.01 2.06
N GLY A 67 19.19 -2.55 3.04
CA GLY A 67 20.46 -1.98 3.44
C GLY A 67 21.47 -2.88 4.11
N GLN A 68 21.33 -4.20 4.09
CA GLN A 68 22.40 -5.06 4.57
C GLN A 68 23.25 -5.56 3.39
N ASN A 69 24.39 -4.95 3.29
CA ASN A 69 25.69 -5.31 2.74
C ASN A 69 26.24 -4.32 1.72
N VAL A 70 26.50 -3.10 2.20
CA VAL A 70 27.60 -2.32 1.65
C VAL A 70 28.58 -2.07 2.80
N SER A 71 29.24 -3.10 3.25
CA SER A 71 30.40 -2.98 4.14
C SER A 71 31.43 -4.02 3.75
N GLY A 72 32.57 -3.54 3.30
CA GLY A 72 33.75 -4.34 3.17
C GLY A 72 34.09 -4.81 1.75
N TYR A 73 34.18 -3.90 0.81
CA TYR A 73 34.86 -4.23 -0.45
C TYR A 73 36.39 -4.28 -0.24
N ARG A 74 36.92 -5.49 -0.01
CA ARG A 74 38.34 -5.78 -0.17
C ARG A 74 38.54 -6.19 -1.63
N ILE A 75 39.12 -5.30 -2.40
CA ILE A 75 39.52 -5.54 -3.79
C ILE A 75 40.52 -6.69 -3.80
N ASN A 76 40.10 -7.86 -4.25
CA ASN A 76 41.02 -8.89 -4.69
C ASN A 76 40.60 -9.28 -6.11
N ARG A 77 41.50 -9.06 -7.06
CA ARG A 77 41.34 -9.29 -8.49
C ARG A 77 41.15 -10.78 -8.76
N ASN A 78 39.93 -11.17 -9.04
CA ASN A 78 39.64 -12.40 -9.80
C ASN A 78 38.41 -12.14 -10.66
N ASP A 79 38.63 -11.98 -11.97
CA ASP A 79 37.58 -11.75 -12.98
C ASP A 79 36.45 -12.78 -12.91
N ARG A 80 36.74 -13.97 -12.40
CA ARG A 80 35.75 -15.04 -12.17
C ARG A 80 34.79 -14.73 -11.03
N ALA A 81 35.30 -14.15 -9.93
CA ALA A 81 34.45 -13.77 -8.79
C ALA A 81 33.55 -12.57 -9.11
N GLU A 82 33.99 -11.64 -9.96
CA GLU A 82 33.17 -10.53 -10.45
C GLU A 82 32.05 -11.05 -11.38
N SER A 83 32.34 -11.98 -12.24
CA SER A 83 31.34 -12.57 -13.15
C SER A 83 30.31 -13.41 -12.37
N GLU A 84 30.72 -14.19 -11.36
CA GLU A 84 29.80 -14.94 -10.48
C GLU A 84 28.94 -13.99 -9.63
N LYS A 85 29.49 -12.89 -9.14
CA LYS A 85 28.76 -11.85 -8.42
C LYS A 85 27.72 -11.18 -9.32
N PHE A 86 28.12 -10.79 -10.54
CA PHE A 86 27.23 -10.17 -11.53
C PHE A 86 26.08 -11.10 -11.92
N GLN A 87 26.36 -12.39 -12.16
CA GLN A 87 25.32 -13.40 -12.44
C GLN A 87 24.40 -13.59 -11.24
N GLY A 88 24.92 -13.56 -10.01
CA GLY A 88 24.12 -13.62 -8.79
C GLY A 88 23.19 -12.41 -8.63
N GLU A 89 23.65 -11.22 -8.96
CA GLU A 89 22.85 -9.98 -8.94
C GLU A 89 21.77 -10.00 -10.04
N LEU A 90 22.09 -10.41 -11.25
CA LEU A 90 21.12 -10.59 -12.34
C LEU A 90 20.02 -11.60 -11.97
N ASN A 91 20.38 -12.74 -11.42
CA ASN A 91 19.42 -13.76 -10.98
C ASN A 91 18.52 -13.24 -9.86
N ARG A 92 19.06 -12.45 -8.92
CA ARG A 92 18.29 -11.81 -7.86
C ARG A 92 17.30 -10.80 -8.42
N ASN A 93 17.74 -9.94 -9.35
CA ASN A 93 16.89 -8.92 -9.98
C ASN A 93 15.78 -9.57 -10.81
N ASN A 94 16.09 -10.59 -11.62
CA ASN A 94 15.10 -11.33 -12.40
C ASN A 94 14.05 -11.98 -11.50
N ARG A 95 14.47 -12.56 -10.37
CA ARG A 95 13.55 -13.12 -9.38
C ARG A 95 12.65 -12.06 -8.75
N GLN A 96 13.18 -10.89 -8.40
CA GLN A 96 12.38 -9.78 -7.85
C GLN A 96 11.35 -9.26 -8.86
N ILE A 97 11.74 -9.11 -10.14
CA ILE A 97 10.82 -8.72 -11.22
C ILE A 97 9.71 -9.77 -11.36
N PHE A 98 10.06 -11.05 -11.41
CA PHE A 98 9.09 -12.13 -11.51
C PHE A 98 8.10 -12.13 -10.34
N PHE A 99 8.58 -12.00 -9.09
CA PHE A 99 7.71 -11.89 -7.94
C PHE A 99 6.87 -10.62 -7.94
N GLY A 100 7.38 -9.49 -8.45
CA GLY A 100 6.62 -8.27 -8.62
C GLY A 100 5.45 -8.45 -9.58
N ILE A 101 5.66 -9.11 -10.72
CA ILE A 101 4.60 -9.45 -11.67
C ILE A 101 3.57 -10.39 -11.04
N LEU A 102 4.03 -11.41 -10.31
CA LEU A 102 3.13 -12.31 -9.59
C LEU A 102 2.28 -11.58 -8.54
N CYS A 103 2.87 -10.65 -7.80
CA CYS A 103 2.14 -9.83 -6.83
C CYS A 103 1.06 -8.98 -7.52
N PHE A 104 1.40 -8.32 -8.63
CA PHE A 104 0.44 -7.53 -9.40
C PHE A 104 -0.73 -8.38 -9.90
N MET A 105 -0.47 -9.53 -10.51
CA MET A 105 -1.50 -10.45 -10.98
C MET A 105 -2.34 -11.01 -9.84
N ALA A 106 -1.70 -11.38 -8.72
CA ALA A 106 -2.39 -11.90 -7.55
C ALA A 106 -3.33 -10.87 -6.93
N GLY A 107 -2.95 -9.58 -6.91
CA GLY A 107 -3.82 -8.50 -6.48
C GLY A 107 -5.08 -8.39 -7.32
N GLY A 108 -4.94 -8.41 -8.64
CA GLY A 108 -6.09 -8.39 -9.57
C GLY A 108 -6.99 -9.62 -9.41
N ILE A 109 -6.41 -10.81 -9.35
CA ILE A 109 -7.17 -12.07 -9.16
C ILE A 109 -7.92 -12.06 -7.83
N LEU A 110 -7.28 -11.63 -6.74
CA LEU A 110 -7.95 -11.58 -5.44
C LEU A 110 -9.08 -10.55 -5.44
N ASN A 111 -8.90 -9.38 -6.08
CA ASN A 111 -9.94 -8.39 -6.25
C ASN A 111 -11.16 -8.97 -6.97
N MET A 112 -10.97 -9.62 -8.13
CA MET A 112 -12.05 -10.24 -8.89
C MET A 112 -12.76 -11.33 -8.09
N ALA A 113 -12.01 -12.22 -7.46
CA ALA A 113 -12.58 -13.32 -6.67
C ALA A 113 -13.39 -12.80 -5.49
N TRP A 114 -12.87 -11.83 -4.75
CA TRP A 114 -13.53 -11.27 -3.58
C TRP A 114 -14.77 -10.44 -3.98
N SER A 115 -14.67 -9.61 -5.01
CA SER A 115 -15.82 -8.89 -5.59
C SER A 115 -16.90 -9.87 -6.05
N GLY A 116 -16.52 -10.95 -6.71
CA GLY A 116 -17.46 -12.01 -7.11
C GLY A 116 -18.18 -12.65 -5.93
N ILE A 117 -17.48 -12.95 -4.83
CA ILE A 117 -18.10 -13.48 -3.60
C ILE A 117 -19.07 -12.45 -3.00
N LEU A 118 -18.69 -11.18 -2.90
CA LEU A 118 -19.55 -10.14 -2.35
C LEU A 118 -20.79 -9.90 -3.21
N ASN A 119 -20.68 -10.01 -4.53
CA ASN A 119 -21.83 -9.95 -5.45
C ASN A 119 -22.75 -11.16 -5.28
N LEU A 120 -22.21 -12.38 -5.13
CA LEU A 120 -23.02 -13.58 -4.90
C LEU A 120 -23.86 -13.52 -3.61
N ILE A 121 -23.33 -12.88 -2.57
CA ILE A 121 -24.06 -12.68 -1.31
C ILE A 121 -24.88 -11.38 -1.28
N GLN A 122 -24.92 -10.65 -2.42
CA GLN A 122 -25.72 -9.44 -2.61
C GLN A 122 -25.44 -8.35 -1.55
N ILE A 123 -24.17 -8.22 -1.12
CA ILE A 123 -23.81 -7.27 -0.06
C ILE A 123 -24.14 -5.81 -0.43
N GLY A 124 -24.14 -5.48 -1.72
CA GLY A 124 -24.51 -4.17 -2.24
C GLY A 124 -25.98 -3.78 -2.04
N GLU A 125 -26.86 -4.76 -1.82
CA GLU A 125 -28.27 -4.50 -1.47
C GLU A 125 -28.43 -4.09 0.00
N ILE A 126 -27.47 -4.50 0.86
CA ILE A 126 -27.48 -4.20 2.28
C ILE A 126 -26.79 -2.85 2.57
N PHE A 127 -25.70 -2.57 1.85
CA PHE A 127 -24.90 -1.38 2.06
C PHE A 127 -24.69 -0.62 0.74
N SER A 128 -24.96 0.70 0.73
CA SER A 128 -24.66 1.54 -0.42
C SER A 128 -23.14 1.74 -0.58
N ASN A 129 -22.66 1.78 -1.82
CA ASN A 129 -21.26 2.04 -2.15
C ASN A 129 -21.06 3.37 -2.90
N SER A 130 -21.81 4.39 -2.49
CA SER A 130 -21.82 5.72 -3.14
C SER A 130 -20.42 6.35 -3.20
N THR A 131 -19.55 6.06 -2.22
CA THR A 131 -18.17 6.54 -2.25
C THR A 131 -17.38 5.93 -3.41
N GLN A 132 -17.49 4.63 -3.65
CA GLN A 132 -16.81 3.99 -4.78
C GLN A 132 -17.42 4.43 -6.12
N GLU A 133 -18.74 4.58 -6.19
CA GLU A 133 -19.42 5.10 -7.39
C GLU A 133 -18.90 6.49 -7.73
N ALA A 134 -18.79 7.40 -6.76
CA ALA A 134 -18.22 8.73 -6.96
C ALA A 134 -16.75 8.69 -7.42
N LEU A 135 -15.94 7.79 -6.86
CA LEU A 135 -14.54 7.59 -7.27
C LEU A 135 -14.41 7.05 -8.69
N LEU A 136 -15.33 6.20 -9.14
CA LEU A 136 -15.30 5.58 -10.46
C LEU A 136 -16.13 6.36 -11.52
N ALA A 137 -16.63 7.55 -11.18
CA ALA A 137 -17.37 8.41 -12.12
C ALA A 137 -16.49 9.32 -12.99
N SER A 138 -15.17 9.38 -12.69
CA SER A 138 -14.24 10.29 -13.34
C SER A 138 -13.72 9.78 -14.67
N GLU A 139 -12.93 10.62 -15.35
CA GLU A 139 -12.19 10.26 -16.54
C GLU A 139 -11.25 9.05 -16.31
N MET A 140 -11.23 8.11 -17.26
CA MET A 140 -10.43 6.86 -17.16
C MET A 140 -8.95 7.12 -16.87
N ALA A 141 -8.34 8.11 -17.51
CA ALA A 141 -6.93 8.43 -17.30
C ALA A 141 -6.65 8.86 -15.85
N LEU A 142 -7.56 9.64 -15.25
CA LEU A 142 -7.45 10.07 -13.86
C LEU A 142 -7.64 8.90 -12.90
N GLN A 143 -8.57 7.98 -13.18
CA GLN A 143 -8.75 6.76 -12.38
C GLN A 143 -7.52 5.86 -12.44
N ILE A 144 -6.93 5.64 -13.63
CA ILE A 144 -5.73 4.80 -13.77
C ILE A 144 -4.55 5.41 -12.99
N VAL A 145 -4.26 6.69 -13.19
CA VAL A 145 -3.12 7.34 -12.55
C VAL A 145 -3.38 7.57 -11.05
N GLY A 146 -4.55 8.09 -10.71
CA GLY A 146 -4.91 8.41 -9.33
C GLY A 146 -5.16 7.15 -8.50
N LEU A 147 -6.28 6.47 -8.79
CA LEU A 147 -6.72 5.32 -8.00
C LEU A 147 -5.86 4.07 -8.24
N GLY A 148 -5.41 3.87 -9.48
CA GLY A 148 -4.64 2.69 -9.85
C GLY A 148 -3.18 2.73 -9.40
N ILE A 149 -2.55 3.93 -9.30
CA ILE A 149 -1.11 4.06 -9.05
C ILE A 149 -0.80 4.89 -7.81
N LEU A 150 -1.21 6.16 -7.76
CA LEU A 150 -0.78 7.09 -6.71
C LEU A 150 -1.39 6.77 -5.35
N VAL A 151 -2.68 6.45 -5.30
CA VAL A 151 -3.36 6.07 -4.06
C VAL A 151 -2.74 4.82 -3.44
N PRO A 152 -2.53 3.69 -4.15
CA PRO A 152 -1.80 2.54 -3.64
C PRO A 152 -0.43 2.87 -3.07
N ILE A 153 0.36 3.71 -3.73
CA ILE A 153 1.69 4.11 -3.21
C ILE A 153 1.55 4.84 -1.88
N GLY A 154 0.65 5.82 -1.80
CA GLY A 154 0.42 6.61 -0.59
C GLY A 154 -0.07 5.76 0.59
N GLU A 155 -1.05 4.90 0.35
CA GLU A 155 -1.61 4.03 1.36
C GLU A 155 -0.62 2.98 1.85
N GLU A 156 0.16 2.35 0.95
CA GLU A 156 1.18 1.39 1.37
C GLU A 156 2.28 2.06 2.19
N LEU A 157 2.70 3.30 1.87
CA LEU A 157 3.66 4.05 2.68
C LEU A 157 3.14 4.28 4.11
N ILE A 158 1.86 4.65 4.25
CA ILE A 158 1.25 4.90 5.57
C ILE A 158 1.08 3.59 6.33
N PHE A 159 0.40 2.62 5.73
CA PHE A 159 -0.04 1.43 6.47
C PHE A 159 1.06 0.38 6.63
N ARG A 160 1.86 0.09 5.58
CA ARG A 160 2.95 -0.91 5.65
C ARG A 160 4.26 -0.25 6.00
N GLY A 161 4.55 0.88 5.40
CA GLY A 161 5.78 1.64 5.65
C GLY A 161 5.88 2.16 7.08
N LEU A 162 4.82 2.75 7.60
CA LEU A 162 4.83 3.41 8.91
C LEU A 162 4.08 2.59 9.99
N ILE A 163 2.76 2.44 9.87
CA ILE A 163 1.91 1.90 10.94
C ILE A 163 2.30 0.46 11.27
N TYR A 164 2.36 -0.43 10.29
CA TYR A 164 2.72 -1.83 10.50
C TYR A 164 4.13 -1.99 11.11
N ASN A 165 5.13 -1.31 10.58
CA ASN A 165 6.49 -1.39 11.10
C ASN A 165 6.60 -0.86 12.53
N ARG A 166 5.87 0.20 12.87
CA ARG A 166 5.80 0.72 14.25
C ARG A 166 5.07 -0.24 15.18
N MET A 167 4.00 -0.90 14.73
CA MET A 167 3.30 -1.92 15.52
C MET A 167 4.21 -3.09 15.87
N LYS A 168 5.08 -3.53 14.95
CA LYS A 168 6.04 -4.61 15.18
C LYS A 168 7.07 -4.31 16.28
N GLN A 169 7.22 -3.07 16.72
CA GLN A 169 8.10 -2.74 17.84
C GLN A 169 7.51 -3.16 19.18
N MET A 170 6.19 -3.35 19.28
CA MET A 170 5.51 -3.62 20.54
C MET A 170 4.62 -4.87 20.48
N LEU A 171 4.21 -5.29 19.29
CA LEU A 171 3.31 -6.41 19.07
C LEU A 171 4.03 -7.54 18.32
N SER A 172 3.52 -8.75 18.48
CA SER A 172 3.95 -9.86 17.63
C SER A 172 3.60 -9.60 16.17
N VAL A 173 4.31 -10.24 15.24
CA VAL A 173 4.08 -10.11 13.79
C VAL A 173 2.61 -10.39 13.45
N LYS A 174 2.02 -11.46 14.00
CA LYS A 174 0.61 -11.83 13.74
C LYS A 174 -0.37 -10.75 14.21
N MET A 175 -0.15 -10.20 15.40
CA MET A 175 -0.99 -9.11 15.93
C MET A 175 -0.80 -7.83 15.13
N SER A 176 0.42 -7.53 14.70
CA SER A 176 0.70 -6.36 13.85
C SER A 176 0.03 -6.48 12.47
N ILE A 177 0.04 -7.67 11.85
CA ILE A 177 -0.70 -7.94 10.61
C ILE A 177 -2.20 -7.69 10.82
N PHE A 178 -2.78 -8.28 11.86
CA PHE A 178 -4.20 -8.15 12.13
C PHE A 178 -4.62 -6.70 12.39
N PHE A 179 -3.98 -6.02 13.34
CA PHE A 179 -4.38 -4.66 13.73
C PHE A 179 -4.06 -3.61 12.66
N SER A 180 -2.95 -3.71 11.93
CA SER A 180 -2.69 -2.78 10.82
C SER A 180 -3.69 -2.95 9.68
N SER A 181 -4.11 -4.19 9.40
CA SER A 181 -5.15 -4.48 8.40
C SER A 181 -6.53 -4.01 8.86
N LEU A 182 -6.84 -4.15 10.15
CA LEU A 182 -8.08 -3.63 10.71
C LEU A 182 -8.13 -2.10 10.63
N LEU A 183 -7.03 -1.41 10.99
CA LEU A 183 -6.95 0.05 10.84
C LEU A 183 -7.08 0.51 9.40
N PHE A 184 -6.49 -0.23 8.44
CA PHE A 184 -6.66 0.03 7.02
C PHE A 184 -8.12 -0.08 6.59
N ALA A 185 -8.83 -1.11 7.04
CA ALA A 185 -10.24 -1.27 6.74
C ALA A 185 -11.08 -0.15 7.35
N LEU A 186 -10.89 0.14 8.64
CA LEU A 186 -11.61 1.20 9.35
C LEU A 186 -11.38 2.59 8.75
N TYR A 187 -10.21 2.84 8.20
CA TYR A 187 -9.86 4.09 7.53
C TYR A 187 -10.81 4.42 6.36
N HIS A 188 -11.35 3.42 5.67
CA HIS A 188 -12.26 3.63 4.53
C HIS A 188 -13.63 4.20 4.93
N GLY A 189 -14.04 4.13 6.19
CA GLY A 189 -15.24 4.80 6.72
C GLY A 189 -16.59 4.27 6.22
N ASN A 190 -16.62 3.44 5.18
CA ASN A 190 -17.81 2.85 4.59
C ASN A 190 -17.88 1.34 4.87
N PRO A 191 -18.98 0.80 5.42
CA PRO A 191 -19.08 -0.61 5.80
C PRO A 191 -18.78 -1.61 4.68
N ILE A 192 -19.25 -1.36 3.46
CA ILE A 192 -18.97 -2.26 2.33
C ILE A 192 -17.49 -2.22 1.96
N GLN A 193 -16.88 -1.03 1.96
CA GLN A 193 -15.45 -0.88 1.72
C GLN A 193 -14.61 -1.49 2.85
N MET A 194 -15.06 -1.43 4.11
CA MET A 194 -14.40 -2.10 5.24
C MET A 194 -14.40 -3.63 5.06
N ILE A 195 -15.55 -4.21 4.66
CA ILE A 195 -15.68 -5.65 4.39
C ILE A 195 -14.78 -6.05 3.21
N PHE A 196 -14.71 -5.21 2.18
CA PHE A 196 -13.85 -5.45 1.03
C PHE A 196 -12.36 -5.31 1.37
N SER A 197 -11.98 -4.23 2.03
CA SER A 197 -10.58 -3.85 2.23
C SER A 197 -9.88 -4.66 3.32
N PHE A 198 -10.60 -5.24 4.30
CA PHE A 198 -9.96 -5.98 5.39
C PHE A 198 -9.22 -7.24 4.92
N PRO A 199 -9.82 -8.17 4.13
CA PRO A 199 -9.10 -9.32 3.59
C PRO A 199 -7.97 -8.91 2.63
N MET A 200 -8.19 -7.86 1.84
CA MET A 200 -7.15 -7.30 0.96
C MET A 200 -5.97 -6.79 1.78
N ALA A 201 -6.23 -6.07 2.88
CA ALA A 201 -5.19 -5.55 3.77
C ALA A 201 -4.40 -6.67 4.46
N LEU A 202 -5.04 -7.78 4.84
CA LEU A 202 -4.37 -8.97 5.37
C LEU A 202 -3.39 -9.54 4.34
N ALA A 203 -3.84 -9.70 3.08
CA ALA A 203 -3.00 -10.19 1.99
C ALA A 203 -1.82 -9.24 1.71
N LEU A 204 -2.07 -7.93 1.60
CA LEU A 204 -1.06 -6.90 1.38
C LEU A 204 0.02 -6.90 2.48
N THR A 205 -0.41 -6.98 3.75
CA THR A 205 0.52 -6.99 4.88
C THR A 205 1.32 -8.31 4.93
N ALA A 206 0.69 -9.45 4.58
CA ALA A 206 1.38 -10.72 4.45
C ALA A 206 2.41 -10.69 3.30
N VAL A 207 2.05 -10.15 2.14
CA VAL A 207 2.98 -9.95 1.00
C VAL A 207 4.18 -9.09 1.42
N TYR A 208 3.95 -8.01 2.16
CA TYR A 208 5.02 -7.16 2.67
C TYR A 208 5.92 -7.90 3.65
N GLU A 209 5.34 -8.61 4.62
CA GLU A 209 6.12 -9.32 5.65
C GLU A 209 6.96 -10.47 5.08
N HIS A 210 6.40 -11.23 4.13
CA HIS A 210 7.12 -12.36 3.52
C HIS A 210 8.11 -11.91 2.43
N GLY A 211 7.70 -10.94 1.62
CA GLY A 211 8.50 -10.44 0.49
C GLY A 211 9.66 -9.54 0.90
N LYS A 212 9.57 -8.89 2.08
CA LYS A 212 10.56 -7.96 2.64
C LYS A 212 10.96 -6.78 1.72
N LEU A 213 10.25 -6.61 0.61
CA LEU A 213 10.45 -5.52 -0.34
C LEU A 213 9.16 -4.70 -0.44
N PHE A 214 9.26 -3.41 -0.17
CA PHE A 214 8.12 -2.48 -0.17
C PHE A 214 7.38 -2.44 -1.53
N LEU A 215 8.09 -2.68 -2.61
CA LEU A 215 7.51 -2.70 -3.96
C LEU A 215 6.43 -3.78 -4.14
N PHE A 216 6.54 -4.92 -3.45
CA PHE A 216 5.61 -6.05 -3.65
C PHE A 216 4.17 -5.76 -3.23
N PRO A 217 3.89 -5.24 -2.02
CA PRO A 217 2.52 -4.85 -1.67
C PRO A 217 2.02 -3.68 -2.52
N VAL A 218 2.88 -2.73 -2.93
CA VAL A 218 2.49 -1.67 -3.85
C VAL A 218 2.01 -2.25 -5.19
N LEU A 219 2.76 -3.17 -5.80
CA LEU A 219 2.36 -3.81 -7.06
C LEU A 219 1.09 -4.65 -6.90
N PHE A 220 0.96 -5.40 -5.80
CA PHE A 220 -0.25 -6.15 -5.50
C PHE A 220 -1.46 -5.22 -5.40
N HIS A 221 -1.34 -4.12 -4.68
CA HIS A 221 -2.41 -3.13 -4.51
C HIS A 221 -2.77 -2.44 -5.83
N MET A 222 -1.77 -2.04 -6.62
CA MET A 222 -1.99 -1.52 -7.97
C MET A 222 -2.76 -2.51 -8.85
N GLY A 223 -2.40 -3.80 -8.82
CA GLY A 223 -3.10 -4.84 -9.55
C GLY A 223 -4.57 -4.94 -9.14
N ALA A 224 -4.86 -4.88 -7.84
CA ALA A 224 -6.22 -4.91 -7.32
C ALA A 224 -7.04 -3.69 -7.79
N ASN A 225 -6.49 -2.48 -7.63
CA ASN A 225 -7.19 -1.23 -7.98
C ASN A 225 -7.38 -1.07 -9.49
N LEU A 226 -6.35 -1.36 -10.29
CA LEU A 226 -6.47 -1.29 -11.75
C LEU A 226 -7.51 -2.29 -12.28
N THR A 227 -7.61 -3.47 -11.69
CA THR A 227 -8.66 -4.43 -12.04
C THR A 227 -10.05 -3.86 -11.75
N ALA A 228 -10.25 -3.17 -10.62
CA ALA A 228 -11.52 -2.51 -10.32
C ALA A 228 -11.84 -1.37 -11.31
N VAL A 229 -10.83 -0.55 -11.63
CA VAL A 229 -10.99 0.54 -12.64
C VAL A 229 -11.38 -0.02 -14.00
N PHE A 230 -10.67 -1.04 -14.50
CA PHE A 230 -11.00 -1.64 -15.79
C PHE A 230 -12.36 -2.37 -15.77
N ALA A 231 -12.69 -3.08 -14.70
CA ALA A 231 -14.00 -3.70 -14.56
C ALA A 231 -15.14 -2.67 -14.67
N ASN A 232 -14.97 -1.49 -14.07
CA ASN A 232 -15.96 -0.41 -14.17
C ASN A 232 -16.13 0.15 -15.60
N PHE A 233 -15.06 0.17 -16.41
CA PHE A 233 -15.12 0.68 -17.78
C PHE A 233 -15.69 -0.30 -18.79
N PHE A 234 -15.65 -1.61 -18.51
CA PHE A 234 -16.08 -2.66 -19.42
C PHE A 234 -17.39 -3.34 -18.97
N SER A 235 -17.99 -2.90 -17.85
CA SER A 235 -19.32 -3.33 -17.38
C SER A 235 -20.41 -2.44 -17.96
#